data_f5cd44cf2f2adbb5bc980b0fd0a1474e
#
_entry.id   f5cd44cf2f2adbb5bc980b0fd0a1474e
#
_cell.length_a   1.000
_cell.length_b   1.000
_cell.length_c   1.000
_cell.angle_alpha   90.00
_cell.angle_beta   90.00
_cell.angle_gamma   90.00
#
_symmetry.space_group_name_H-M   'P 1'
#
loop_
_entity.id
_entity.type
_entity.pdbx_description
1 polymer ?
#
loop_
_entity_poly.entity_id
_entity_poly.type
_entity_poly.pdbx_seq_one_letter_code
_entity_poly.pdbx_strand_id
1 'polypeptide(L)'
;NDIHIFEYKEENGSLVAVVKSYPVLDYIRAILENEPYDYTLSENTLNAIHYGAPQRRERFIIVGLKKDLNTKYTAPEIKFTEGNYRTVHDAIADLQDVIPTTEVTGDYIELEAHPNATGLEKELRGRALYNHIVTATRETAMARFKALKAGENFHDLDPTLKTTYSN
;
A
#
# COMPACT_ATOMS: atom_id res chain seq x y z
N ASN A 1 -17.29 -0.78 -6.09
CA ASN A 1 -17.50 0.62 -6.47
C ASN A 1 -17.98 0.65 -7.91
N ASP A 2 -19.07 1.39 -8.17
CA ASP A 2 -19.66 1.51 -9.50
C ASP A 2 -19.48 2.93 -10.02
N ILE A 3 -19.37 3.05 -11.34
CA ILE A 3 -19.41 4.32 -12.04
C ILE A 3 -20.85 4.59 -12.46
N HIS A 4 -21.34 5.78 -12.15
CA HIS A 4 -22.69 6.20 -12.52
C HIS A 4 -22.61 7.22 -13.65
N ILE A 5 -23.24 6.90 -14.78
CA ILE A 5 -23.37 7.78 -15.94
C ILE A 5 -24.79 8.28 -16.00
N PHE A 6 -24.95 9.61 -16.09
CA PHE A 6 -26.24 10.28 -16.22
C PHE A 6 -26.48 10.62 -17.68
N GLU A 7 -27.54 10.05 -18.26
CA GLU A 7 -28.05 10.43 -19.58
C GLU A 7 -29.39 11.16 -19.39
N TYR A 8 -29.58 12.23 -20.11
CA TYR A 8 -30.84 12.95 -20.10
C TYR A 8 -31.65 12.62 -21.34
N LYS A 9 -32.91 12.22 -21.14
CA LYS A 9 -33.85 11.89 -22.19
C LYS A 9 -35.10 12.77 -22.06
N GLU A 10 -35.65 13.18 -23.15
CA GLU A 10 -36.94 13.86 -23.16
C GLU A 10 -38.07 12.84 -23.22
N GLU A 11 -38.91 12.81 -22.19
CA GLU A 11 -40.10 11.96 -22.11
C GLU A 11 -41.31 12.86 -21.78
N ASN A 12 -42.33 12.82 -22.65
CA ASN A 12 -43.58 13.60 -22.50
C ASN A 12 -43.35 15.09 -22.25
N GLY A 13 -42.34 15.70 -22.92
CA GLY A 13 -42.02 17.11 -22.77
C GLY A 13 -41.28 17.49 -21.50
N SER A 14 -40.80 16.50 -20.74
CA SER A 14 -39.99 16.68 -19.54
C SER A 14 -38.63 16.02 -19.70
N LEU A 15 -37.59 16.64 -19.15
CA LEU A 15 -36.24 16.09 -19.17
C LEU A 15 -36.09 15.11 -18.00
N VAL A 16 -35.86 13.83 -18.32
CA VAL A 16 -35.69 12.74 -17.34
C VAL A 16 -34.24 12.29 -17.33
N ALA A 17 -33.65 12.22 -16.14
CA ALA A 17 -32.32 11.67 -15.96
C ALA A 17 -32.39 10.15 -15.86
N VAL A 18 -31.66 9.46 -16.72
CA VAL A 18 -31.46 8.01 -16.68
C VAL A 18 -30.08 7.75 -16.14
N VAL A 19 -30.00 7.00 -15.04
CA VAL A 19 -28.72 6.62 -14.42
C VAL A 19 -28.36 5.20 -14.85
N LYS A 20 -27.19 5.07 -15.47
CA LYS A 20 -26.59 3.77 -15.78
C LYS A 20 -25.45 3.51 -14.81
N SER A 21 -25.46 2.39 -14.12
CA SER A 21 -24.38 1.96 -13.21
C SER A 21 -23.56 0.87 -13.86
N TYR A 22 -22.25 1.01 -13.82
CA TYR A 22 -21.29 0.03 -14.33
C TYR A 22 -20.28 -0.32 -13.26
N PRO A 23 -19.94 -1.60 -13.06
CA PRO A 23 -18.74 -1.97 -12.31
C PRO A 23 -17.52 -1.26 -12.91
N VAL A 24 -16.65 -0.71 -12.06
CA VAL A 24 -15.48 0.09 -12.50
C VAL A 24 -14.63 -0.66 -13.52
N LEU A 25 -14.42 -1.97 -13.31
CA LEU A 25 -13.62 -2.80 -14.21
C LEU A 25 -14.23 -2.94 -15.60
N ASP A 26 -15.54 -3.18 -15.67
CA ASP A 26 -16.25 -3.33 -16.94
C ASP A 26 -16.21 -2.03 -17.73
N TYR A 27 -16.31 -0.89 -17.04
CA TYR A 27 -16.17 0.42 -17.65
C TYR A 27 -14.76 0.67 -18.20
N ILE A 28 -13.73 0.34 -17.42
CA ILE A 28 -12.33 0.45 -17.85
C ILE A 28 -12.07 -0.44 -19.08
N ARG A 29 -12.55 -1.69 -19.08
CA ARG A 29 -12.44 -2.59 -20.22
C ARG A 29 -13.13 -2.03 -21.45
N ALA A 30 -14.37 -1.57 -21.30
CA ALA A 30 -15.15 -1.03 -22.42
C ALA A 30 -14.46 0.15 -23.10
N ILE A 31 -13.68 0.94 -22.38
CA ILE A 31 -12.91 2.05 -22.94
C ILE A 31 -11.57 1.54 -23.52
N LEU A 32 -10.78 0.85 -22.74
CA LEU A 32 -9.38 0.61 -23.07
C LEU A 32 -9.20 -0.56 -24.06
N GLU A 33 -10.07 -1.57 -24.07
CA GLU A 33 -9.97 -2.71 -24.98
C GLU A 33 -10.52 -2.43 -26.39
N ASN A 34 -11.10 -1.24 -26.60
CA ASN A 34 -11.67 -0.83 -27.89
C ASN A 34 -10.94 0.39 -28.48
N GLU A 35 -11.24 0.66 -29.78
CA GLU A 35 -10.76 1.85 -30.47
C GLU A 35 -11.20 3.15 -29.74
N PRO A 36 -10.35 4.18 -29.69
CA PRO A 36 -9.00 4.28 -30.30
C PRO A 36 -7.85 3.76 -29.42
N TYR A 37 -8.12 3.17 -28.26
CA TYR A 37 -7.09 2.82 -27.28
C TYR A 37 -6.45 1.45 -27.55
N ASP A 38 -7.25 0.44 -27.79
CA ASP A 38 -6.86 -0.89 -28.29
C ASP A 38 -5.81 -1.62 -27.44
N TYR A 39 -6.10 -1.75 -26.12
CA TYR A 39 -5.27 -2.48 -25.17
C TYR A 39 -5.80 -3.90 -24.94
N THR A 40 -4.91 -4.81 -24.57
CA THR A 40 -5.25 -6.08 -23.89
C THR A 40 -5.01 -5.89 -22.40
N LEU A 41 -6.04 -6.07 -21.59
CA LEU A 41 -5.96 -5.92 -20.13
C LEU A 41 -5.69 -7.27 -19.45
N SER A 42 -4.79 -7.26 -18.47
CA SER A 42 -4.50 -8.38 -17.58
C SER A 42 -4.74 -7.95 -16.14
N GLU A 43 -5.55 -8.71 -15.42
CA GLU A 43 -5.91 -8.44 -14.03
C GLU A 43 -5.17 -9.38 -13.10
N ASN A 44 -4.61 -8.83 -12.03
CA ASN A 44 -3.84 -9.58 -11.06
C ASN A 44 -4.11 -9.08 -9.65
N THR A 45 -4.34 -9.99 -8.72
CA THR A 45 -4.32 -9.68 -7.28
C THR A 45 -2.99 -10.15 -6.72
N LEU A 46 -2.14 -9.22 -6.35
CA LEU A 46 -0.79 -9.49 -5.85
C LEU A 46 -0.67 -9.09 -4.39
N ASN A 47 0.02 -9.91 -3.60
CA ASN A 47 0.31 -9.58 -2.22
C ASN A 47 1.81 -9.33 -2.07
N ALA A 48 2.19 -8.16 -1.58
CA ALA A 48 3.57 -7.71 -1.46
C ALA A 48 4.48 -8.68 -0.68
N ILE A 49 3.90 -9.43 0.28
CA ILE A 49 4.66 -10.42 1.07
C ILE A 49 5.27 -11.52 0.22
N HIS A 50 4.60 -11.90 -0.89
CA HIS A 50 5.08 -12.91 -1.82
C HIS A 50 6.27 -12.45 -2.66
N TYR A 51 6.56 -11.15 -2.65
CA TYR A 51 7.64 -10.53 -3.43
C TYR A 51 8.74 -9.95 -2.53
N GLY A 52 8.73 -10.30 -1.24
CA GLY A 52 9.79 -9.98 -0.30
C GLY A 52 9.59 -8.70 0.50
N ALA A 53 8.43 -8.04 0.40
CA ALA A 53 8.10 -6.98 1.33
C ALA A 53 7.74 -7.56 2.70
N PRO A 54 8.23 -7.00 3.81
CA PRO A 54 7.88 -7.45 5.16
C PRO A 54 6.48 -6.94 5.58
N GLN A 55 5.52 -7.03 4.67
CA GLN A 55 4.17 -6.54 4.85
C GLN A 55 3.16 -7.38 4.06
N ARG A 56 2.09 -7.82 4.72
CA ARG A 56 0.92 -8.35 4.03
C ARG A 56 0.13 -7.19 3.45
N ARG A 57 0.24 -7.00 2.13
CA ARG A 57 -0.43 -5.92 1.40
C ARG A 57 -0.91 -6.41 0.05
N GLU A 58 -2.16 -6.80 0.01
CA GLU A 58 -2.81 -7.19 -1.22
C GLU A 58 -3.19 -5.96 -2.06
N ARG A 59 -2.95 -6.04 -3.35
CA ARG A 59 -3.30 -5.01 -4.33
C ARG A 59 -3.84 -5.66 -5.58
N PHE A 60 -4.95 -5.12 -6.04
CA PHE A 60 -5.46 -5.39 -7.37
C PHE A 60 -4.74 -4.48 -8.37
N ILE A 61 -4.16 -5.08 -9.38
CA ILE A 61 -3.34 -4.40 -10.39
C ILE A 61 -3.87 -4.78 -11.77
N ILE A 62 -4.12 -3.77 -12.59
CA ILE A 62 -4.47 -3.95 -13.99
C ILE A 62 -3.28 -3.48 -14.83
N VAL A 63 -2.83 -4.33 -15.74
CA VAL A 63 -1.79 -4.00 -16.71
C VAL A 63 -2.38 -4.07 -18.11
N GLY A 64 -2.34 -2.94 -18.81
CA GLY A 64 -2.76 -2.84 -20.20
C GLY A 64 -1.55 -2.81 -21.14
N LEU A 65 -1.52 -3.72 -22.11
CA LEU A 65 -0.53 -3.72 -23.20
C LEU A 65 -1.25 -3.43 -24.52
N LYS A 66 -0.68 -2.59 -25.36
CA LYS A 66 -1.18 -2.34 -26.70
C LYS A 66 -1.26 -3.65 -27.49
N LYS A 67 -2.35 -3.89 -28.22
CA LYS A 67 -2.56 -5.13 -28.99
C LYS A 67 -1.53 -5.30 -30.10
N ASP A 68 -1.02 -4.22 -30.65
CA ASP A 68 0.02 -4.24 -31.69
C ASP A 68 1.36 -4.80 -31.17
N LEU A 69 1.61 -4.77 -29.88
CA LEU A 69 2.80 -5.40 -29.27
C LEU A 69 2.75 -6.93 -29.34
N ASN A 70 1.59 -7.51 -29.63
CA ASN A 70 1.36 -8.96 -29.74
C ASN A 70 1.95 -9.76 -28.56
N THR A 71 1.86 -9.21 -27.36
CA THR A 71 2.35 -9.81 -26.12
C THR A 71 1.32 -9.68 -25.01
N LYS A 72 1.44 -10.52 -23.98
CA LYS A 72 0.60 -10.49 -22.79
C LYS A 72 1.45 -10.29 -21.54
N TYR A 73 0.92 -9.54 -20.60
CA TYR A 73 1.53 -9.42 -19.29
C TYR A 73 1.38 -10.74 -18.51
N THR A 74 2.47 -11.17 -17.90
CA THR A 74 2.49 -12.28 -16.97
C THR A 74 2.93 -11.76 -15.61
N ALA A 75 2.16 -12.06 -14.55
CA ALA A 75 2.52 -11.68 -13.19
C ALA A 75 3.89 -12.30 -12.81
N PRO A 76 4.71 -11.59 -12.01
CA PRO A 76 5.96 -12.13 -11.51
C PRO A 76 5.73 -13.41 -10.70
N GLU A 77 6.69 -14.33 -10.76
CA GLU A 77 6.64 -15.55 -9.94
C GLU A 77 6.72 -15.21 -8.45
N ILE A 78 5.96 -15.93 -7.65
CA ILE A 78 6.00 -15.85 -6.19
C ILE A 78 7.36 -16.36 -5.69
N LYS A 79 8.07 -15.52 -4.95
CA LYS A 79 9.40 -15.84 -4.39
C LYS A 79 9.35 -16.28 -2.94
N PHE A 80 8.35 -15.85 -2.20
CA PHE A 80 8.20 -16.09 -0.78
C PHE A 80 6.85 -16.71 -0.47
N THR A 81 6.85 -17.75 0.34
CA THR A 81 5.67 -18.50 0.76
C THR A 81 5.61 -18.61 2.29
N GLU A 82 4.58 -19.22 2.82
CA GLU A 82 4.48 -19.48 4.26
C GLU A 82 5.70 -20.25 4.76
N GLY A 83 6.28 -19.75 5.85
CA GLY A 83 7.51 -20.30 6.44
C GLY A 83 8.81 -19.60 6.03
N ASN A 84 8.80 -18.81 4.94
CA ASN A 84 9.98 -18.01 4.52
C ASN A 84 9.68 -16.55 4.23
N TYR A 85 8.54 -16.01 4.69
CA TYR A 85 8.24 -14.60 4.57
C TYR A 85 9.26 -13.74 5.31
N ARG A 86 9.67 -12.65 4.69
CA ARG A 86 10.41 -11.59 5.36
C ARG A 86 9.52 -10.89 6.39
N THR A 87 10.07 -10.62 7.56
CA THR A 87 9.34 -9.97 8.66
C THR A 87 9.78 -8.51 8.83
N VAL A 88 9.01 -7.75 9.60
CA VAL A 88 9.40 -6.39 10.00
C VAL A 88 10.72 -6.42 10.78
N HIS A 89 10.91 -7.44 11.63
CA HIS A 89 12.16 -7.64 12.36
C HIS A 89 13.35 -7.78 11.40
N ASP A 90 13.23 -8.57 10.32
CA ASP A 90 14.28 -8.71 9.32
C ASP A 90 14.66 -7.40 8.62
N ALA A 91 13.73 -6.44 8.58
CA ALA A 91 13.93 -5.19 7.88
C ALA A 91 14.51 -4.06 8.73
N ILE A 92 14.21 -4.03 10.03
CA ILE A 92 14.49 -2.89 10.90
C ILE A 92 15.01 -3.24 12.30
N ALA A 93 15.37 -4.49 12.57
CA ALA A 93 15.84 -4.88 13.92
C ALA A 93 17.11 -4.12 14.36
N ASP A 94 17.97 -3.77 13.42
CA ASP A 94 19.17 -2.98 13.66
C ASP A 94 18.90 -1.51 14.04
N LEU A 95 17.67 -1.04 13.89
CA LEU A 95 17.25 0.31 14.29
C LEU A 95 16.66 0.35 15.70
N GLN A 96 16.54 -0.78 16.39
CA GLN A 96 15.84 -0.86 17.67
C GLN A 96 16.46 0.08 18.72
N ASP A 97 17.78 0.21 18.72
CA ASP A 97 18.53 1.02 19.68
C ASP A 97 18.97 2.38 19.10
N VAL A 98 18.58 2.69 17.85
CA VAL A 98 18.92 3.96 17.21
C VAL A 98 17.88 5.01 17.57
N ILE A 99 18.29 6.00 18.37
CA ILE A 99 17.41 7.09 18.78
C ILE A 99 17.17 8.05 17.62
N PRO A 100 15.91 8.27 17.20
CA PRO A 100 15.61 9.23 16.14
C PRO A 100 15.84 10.67 16.63
N THR A 101 16.21 11.55 15.71
CA THR A 101 16.34 12.99 15.98
C THR A 101 15.01 13.71 15.74
N THR A 102 14.88 14.92 16.30
CA THR A 102 13.74 15.82 16.02
C THR A 102 14.09 16.89 14.99
N GLU A 103 15.36 16.99 14.61
CA GLU A 103 15.86 18.02 13.70
C GLU A 103 16.18 17.42 12.34
N VAL A 104 15.81 18.15 11.29
CA VAL A 104 16.16 17.80 9.91
C VAL A 104 17.52 18.41 9.62
N THR A 105 18.58 17.64 9.80
CA THR A 105 19.94 18.12 9.57
C THR A 105 20.44 17.90 8.15
N GLY A 106 19.80 17.03 7.39
CA GLY A 106 20.30 16.57 6.09
C GLY A 106 21.43 15.56 6.17
N ASP A 107 21.91 15.28 7.38
CA ASP A 107 22.97 14.32 7.65
C ASP A 107 22.41 12.89 7.73
N TYR A 108 23.30 11.93 7.64
CA TYR A 108 22.97 10.54 7.88
C TYR A 108 23.63 10.04 9.17
N ILE A 109 23.02 9.00 9.74
CA ILE A 109 23.61 8.25 10.87
C ILE A 109 24.36 7.07 10.26
N GLU A 110 25.65 6.93 10.56
CA GLU A 110 26.39 5.74 10.19
C GLU A 110 26.06 4.61 11.19
N LEU A 111 25.54 3.50 10.66
CA LEU A 111 25.20 2.33 11.46
C LEU A 111 26.39 1.37 11.47
N GLU A 112 26.76 0.94 12.65
CA GLU A 112 27.66 -0.21 12.79
C GLU A 112 26.98 -1.49 12.30
N ALA A 113 27.80 -2.46 11.90
CA ALA A 113 27.26 -3.75 11.47
C ALA A 113 26.58 -4.43 12.67
N HIS A 114 25.27 -4.56 12.63
CA HIS A 114 24.53 -5.26 13.67
C HIS A 114 24.89 -6.75 13.66
N PRO A 115 25.25 -7.36 14.81
CA PRO A 115 25.71 -8.75 14.88
C PRO A 115 24.63 -9.75 14.40
N ASN A 116 23.38 -9.40 14.51
CA ASN A 116 22.24 -10.22 14.10
C ASN A 116 21.58 -9.75 12.78
N ALA A 117 22.28 -8.98 11.96
CA ALA A 117 21.74 -8.49 10.70
C ALA A 117 21.38 -9.67 9.78
N THR A 118 20.12 -9.75 9.37
CA THR A 118 19.58 -10.84 8.54
C THR A 118 19.98 -10.75 7.06
N GLY A 119 20.57 -9.64 6.65
CA GLY A 119 20.91 -9.34 5.27
C GLY A 119 19.88 -8.46 4.57
N LEU A 120 18.61 -8.47 4.95
CA LEU A 120 17.60 -7.60 4.37
C LEU A 120 17.87 -6.12 4.71
N GLU A 121 18.32 -5.81 5.90
CA GLU A 121 18.72 -4.47 6.29
C GLU A 121 19.81 -3.91 5.35
N LYS A 122 20.76 -4.75 4.95
CA LYS A 122 21.82 -4.36 4.00
C LYS A 122 21.27 -4.10 2.59
N GLU A 123 20.29 -4.88 2.14
CA GLU A 123 19.63 -4.66 0.86
C GLU A 123 18.86 -3.33 0.87
N LEU A 124 18.21 -2.98 1.99
CA LEU A 124 17.34 -1.81 2.08
C LEU A 124 18.10 -0.48 2.21
N ARG A 125 19.19 -0.44 2.96
CA ARG A 125 19.84 0.85 3.28
C ARG A 125 21.36 0.83 3.41
N GLY A 126 22.00 -0.31 3.41
CA GLY A 126 23.42 -0.41 3.70
C GLY A 126 23.75 0.07 5.12
N ARG A 127 24.77 0.93 5.26
CA ARG A 127 25.23 1.48 6.55
C ARG A 127 24.74 2.89 6.85
N ALA A 128 24.24 3.60 5.86
CA ALA A 128 23.81 4.98 6.01
C ALA A 128 22.30 5.06 6.24
N LEU A 129 21.90 5.58 7.39
CA LEU A 129 20.50 5.78 7.76
C LEU A 129 20.14 7.26 7.57
N TYR A 130 19.30 7.52 6.59
CA TYR A 130 18.79 8.87 6.31
C TYR A 130 17.39 9.05 6.88
N ASN A 131 17.03 10.29 7.18
CA ASN A 131 15.68 10.68 7.59
C ASN A 131 15.14 9.90 8.81
N HIS A 132 16.02 9.51 9.73
CA HIS A 132 15.60 8.87 10.99
C HIS A 132 15.12 9.94 11.98
N ILE A 133 13.98 10.53 11.64
CA ILE A 133 13.42 11.71 12.29
C ILE A 133 12.07 11.34 12.91
N VAL A 134 11.85 11.73 14.16
CA VAL A 134 10.56 11.59 14.81
C VAL A 134 9.79 12.91 14.71
N THR A 135 8.54 12.85 14.31
CA THR A 135 7.63 13.99 14.38
C THR A 135 7.10 14.17 15.80
N ALA A 136 6.77 15.40 16.19
CA ALA A 136 6.14 15.68 17.47
C ALA A 136 4.80 14.91 17.56
N THR A 137 4.80 13.82 18.30
CA THR A 137 3.63 12.96 18.45
C THR A 137 2.77 13.47 19.60
N ARG A 138 1.48 13.68 19.36
CA ARG A 138 0.52 14.15 20.38
C ARG A 138 0.45 13.17 21.55
N GLU A 139 0.24 13.66 22.75
CA GLU A 139 0.16 12.86 23.98
C GLU A 139 -0.86 11.72 23.88
N THR A 140 -2.02 11.96 23.27
CA THR A 140 -3.04 10.93 23.04
C THR A 140 -2.55 9.79 22.17
N ALA A 141 -1.75 10.07 21.12
CA ALA A 141 -1.16 9.05 20.28
C ALA A 141 -0.05 8.29 21.01
N MET A 142 0.75 9.00 21.81
CA MET A 142 1.78 8.38 22.65
C MET A 142 1.17 7.43 23.70
N ALA A 143 0.06 7.82 24.34
CA ALA A 143 -0.66 6.97 25.29
C ALA A 143 -1.15 5.68 24.61
N ARG A 144 -1.67 5.77 23.38
CA ARG A 144 -2.09 4.61 22.58
C ARG A 144 -0.93 3.69 22.26
N PHE A 145 0.18 4.22 21.75
CA PHE A 145 1.36 3.42 21.45
C PHE A 145 1.91 2.69 22.66
N LYS A 146 1.93 3.35 23.83
CA LYS A 146 2.39 2.74 25.08
C LYS A 146 1.44 1.64 25.60
N ALA A 147 0.16 1.71 25.28
CA ALA A 147 -0.85 0.75 25.72
C ALA A 147 -0.89 -0.51 24.82
N LEU A 148 -0.45 -0.41 23.56
CA LEU A 148 -0.43 -1.54 22.63
C LEU A 148 0.65 -2.55 23.00
N LYS A 149 0.29 -3.82 22.96
CA LYS A 149 1.23 -4.94 23.10
C LYS A 149 1.58 -5.52 21.71
N ALA A 150 2.60 -6.37 21.68
CA ALA A 150 2.96 -7.05 20.45
C ALA A 150 1.77 -7.86 19.89
N GLY A 151 1.47 -7.64 18.60
CA GLY A 151 0.34 -8.26 17.89
C GLY A 151 -1.00 -7.55 18.03
N GLU A 152 -1.10 -6.54 18.89
CA GLU A 152 -2.32 -5.72 19.05
C GLU A 152 -2.37 -4.57 18.04
N ASN A 153 -3.56 -4.05 17.81
CA ASN A 153 -3.84 -2.91 16.96
C ASN A 153 -4.83 -1.93 17.64
N PHE A 154 -5.22 -0.87 16.97
CA PHE A 154 -6.12 0.14 17.52
C PHE A 154 -7.45 -0.43 18.07
N HIS A 155 -7.97 -1.51 17.49
CA HIS A 155 -9.23 -2.11 17.94
C HIS A 155 -9.10 -2.87 19.26
N ASP A 156 -7.88 -3.22 19.66
CA ASP A 156 -7.58 -3.94 20.90
C ASP A 156 -7.38 -2.99 22.10
N LEU A 157 -7.23 -1.69 21.84
CA LEU A 157 -7.08 -0.68 22.88
C LEU A 157 -8.33 -0.56 23.78
N ASP A 158 -8.10 -0.11 25.00
CA ASP A 158 -9.18 0.28 25.92
C ASP A 158 -10.09 1.33 25.29
N PRO A 159 -11.41 1.25 25.46
CA PRO A 159 -12.35 2.24 24.91
C PRO A 159 -12.01 3.70 25.23
N THR A 160 -11.42 3.97 26.40
CA THR A 160 -11.03 5.33 26.80
C THR A 160 -9.92 5.92 25.93
N LEU A 161 -9.09 5.06 25.35
CA LEU A 161 -8.01 5.45 24.41
C LEU A 161 -8.47 5.50 22.95
N LYS A 162 -9.65 4.94 22.66
CA LYS A 162 -10.24 4.96 21.31
C LYS A 162 -10.98 6.24 20.98
N THR A 163 -11.14 7.12 21.96
CA THR A 163 -11.80 8.41 21.70
C THR A 163 -11.04 9.15 20.61
N THR A 164 -11.76 9.35 19.51
CA THR A 164 -11.22 9.86 18.54
C THR A 164 -11.46 10.75 17.60
N TYR A 165 -11.41 10.99 16.64
CA TYR A 165 -11.74 11.93 15.60
C TYR A 165 -13.21 12.33 15.76
N SER A 166 -13.48 13.42 16.48
CA SER A 166 -14.71 14.18 16.25
C SER A 166 -14.64 14.68 14.82
N ASN A 167 -15.50 14.14 13.97
CA ASN A 167 -15.79 14.73 12.68
C ASN A 167 -16.40 16.11 12.89
#